data_edc28abc26efba7121515d77dac435d3
#
_entry.id   edc28abc26efba7121515d77dac435d3
#
_cell.length_a   1.000
_cell.length_b   1.000
_cell.length_c   1.000
_cell.angle_alpha   90.00
_cell.angle_beta   90.00
_cell.angle_gamma   90.00
#
_symmetry.space_group_name_H-M   'P 1'
#
loop_
_entity.id
_entity.type
_entity.pdbx_description
1 polymer ?
#
loop_
_entity_poly.entity_id
_entity_poly.type
_entity_poly.pdbx_seq_one_letter_code
_entity_poly.pdbx_strand_id
1 'polypeptide(L)'
;MKALNQKGRSPIVIDMVQTDWNEALNRPSSTISIVALMLGIWVVLLSIVNLVEGAYSPGYKVSWFGFLGLGEESFTAHDYKFTLDDGFFISLGLLFIVGGDRGMKKASPDSEGALAFITGLPSSNFASNLVKGEKITDIISSWLVVIGILFYLVWSMQNNTWVDPGVYAVTISMVAFGLALGMNSDNEN
;
A
#
# COMPACT_ATOMS: atom_id res chain seq x y z
N MET A 1 -64.56 0.65 5.22
CA MET A 1 -63.21 0.13 5.50
C MET A 1 -62.61 -0.29 4.18
N LYS A 2 -61.66 0.51 3.65
CA LYS A 2 -60.91 0.19 2.41
C LYS A 2 -59.61 -0.49 2.81
N ALA A 3 -59.46 -1.75 2.43
CA ALA A 3 -58.20 -2.48 2.56
C ALA A 3 -57.15 -1.88 1.60
N LEU A 4 -56.03 -1.38 2.15
CA LEU A 4 -54.87 -0.93 1.41
C LEU A 4 -54.15 -2.15 0.83
N ASN A 5 -54.24 -2.27 -0.49
CA ASN A 5 -53.54 -3.27 -1.30
C ASN A 5 -52.04 -3.01 -1.23
N GLN A 6 -51.31 -3.77 -0.42
CA GLN A 6 -49.86 -3.83 -0.46
C GLN A 6 -49.46 -4.53 -1.77
N LYS A 7 -49.21 -3.74 -2.79
CA LYS A 7 -48.63 -4.19 -4.05
C LYS A 7 -47.21 -4.70 -3.78
N GLY A 8 -47.09 -6.02 -3.70
CA GLY A 8 -45.87 -6.70 -3.42
C GLY A 8 -44.73 -6.25 -4.36
N ARG A 9 -43.64 -5.81 -3.78
CA ARG A 9 -42.37 -5.69 -4.51
C ARG A 9 -41.98 -7.10 -4.97
N SER A 10 -41.78 -7.25 -6.27
CA SER A 10 -41.47 -8.56 -6.85
C SER A 10 -40.19 -9.12 -6.21
N PRO A 11 -40.13 -10.39 -5.81
CA PRO A 11 -38.96 -11.02 -5.20
C PRO A 11 -37.70 -10.91 -6.06
N ILE A 12 -37.86 -10.79 -7.37
CA ILE A 12 -36.77 -10.63 -8.34
C ILE A 12 -35.94 -9.37 -8.10
N VAL A 13 -36.52 -8.24 -7.68
CA VAL A 13 -35.81 -6.99 -7.44
C VAL A 13 -34.95 -7.08 -6.18
N ILE A 14 -35.45 -7.80 -5.15
CA ILE A 14 -34.68 -7.96 -3.90
C ILE A 14 -33.51 -8.90 -4.11
N ASP A 15 -33.68 -9.95 -4.91
CA ASP A 15 -32.62 -10.91 -5.20
C ASP A 15 -31.48 -10.28 -6.02
N MET A 16 -31.80 -9.48 -7.05
CA MET A 16 -30.77 -8.77 -7.85
C MET A 16 -29.98 -7.78 -7.01
N VAL A 17 -30.63 -6.99 -6.15
CA VAL A 17 -29.95 -6.03 -5.28
C VAL A 17 -29.04 -6.75 -4.28
N GLN A 18 -29.47 -7.88 -3.73
CA GLN A 18 -28.69 -8.64 -2.76
C GLN A 18 -27.49 -9.34 -3.41
N THR A 19 -27.62 -9.81 -4.65
CA THR A 19 -26.53 -10.40 -5.42
C THR A 19 -25.47 -9.37 -5.76
N ASP A 20 -25.87 -8.16 -6.19
CA ASP A 20 -24.95 -7.06 -6.50
C ASP A 20 -24.14 -6.61 -5.27
N TRP A 21 -24.77 -6.51 -4.09
CA TRP A 21 -24.07 -6.16 -2.87
C TRP A 21 -23.11 -7.25 -2.42
N ASN A 22 -23.48 -8.51 -2.50
CA ASN A 22 -22.61 -9.62 -2.16
C ASN A 22 -21.42 -9.72 -3.12
N GLU A 23 -21.64 -9.46 -4.40
CA GLU A 23 -20.56 -9.43 -5.39
C GLU A 23 -19.63 -8.24 -5.13
N ALA A 24 -20.16 -7.05 -4.87
CA ALA A 24 -19.34 -5.87 -4.55
C ALA A 24 -18.52 -6.05 -3.27
N LEU A 25 -19.07 -6.70 -2.24
CA LEU A 25 -18.36 -6.99 -0.99
C LEU A 25 -17.28 -8.07 -1.15
N ASN A 26 -17.46 -8.99 -2.09
CA ASN A 26 -16.52 -10.08 -2.35
C ASN A 26 -15.46 -9.75 -3.42
N ARG A 27 -15.61 -8.66 -4.18
CA ARG A 27 -14.59 -8.18 -5.10
C ARG A 27 -13.56 -7.35 -4.34
N PRO A 28 -12.31 -7.79 -4.28
CA PRO A 28 -11.25 -6.96 -3.69
C PRO A 28 -11.09 -5.69 -4.52
N SER A 29 -10.96 -4.55 -3.85
CA SER A 29 -10.63 -3.29 -4.50
C SER A 29 -9.25 -3.37 -5.12
N SER A 30 -9.11 -2.97 -6.38
CA SER A 30 -7.81 -2.87 -7.05
C SER A 30 -6.84 -1.98 -6.25
N THR A 31 -7.32 -0.83 -5.77
CA THR A 31 -6.53 0.10 -4.95
C THR A 31 -6.03 -0.55 -3.66
N ILE A 32 -6.90 -1.24 -2.91
CA ILE A 32 -6.49 -1.93 -1.67
C ILE A 32 -5.47 -3.01 -1.98
N SER A 33 -5.63 -3.72 -3.08
CA SER A 33 -4.71 -4.77 -3.52
C SER A 33 -3.33 -4.21 -3.88
N ILE A 34 -3.26 -3.06 -4.54
CA ILE A 34 -2.01 -2.35 -4.84
C ILE A 34 -1.36 -1.86 -3.54
N VAL A 35 -2.11 -1.28 -2.63
CA VAL A 35 -1.59 -0.84 -1.33
C VAL A 35 -1.04 -2.03 -0.53
N ALA A 36 -1.75 -3.15 -0.50
CA ALA A 36 -1.27 -4.37 0.15
C ALA A 36 0.05 -4.87 -0.47
N LEU A 37 0.14 -4.92 -1.82
CA LEU A 37 1.36 -5.28 -2.52
C LEU A 37 2.54 -4.37 -2.13
N MET A 38 2.33 -3.05 -2.17
CA MET A 38 3.37 -2.07 -1.84
C MET A 38 3.82 -2.18 -0.39
N LEU A 39 2.87 -2.32 0.55
CA LEU A 39 3.18 -2.57 1.96
C LEU A 39 3.97 -3.86 2.15
N GLY A 40 3.59 -4.93 1.45
CA GLY A 40 4.31 -6.20 1.53
C GLY A 40 5.74 -6.11 1.05
N ILE A 41 5.98 -5.46 -0.09
CA ILE A 41 7.33 -5.19 -0.60
C ILE A 41 8.13 -4.38 0.40
N TRP A 42 7.51 -3.34 0.99
CA TRP A 42 8.13 -2.48 1.98
C TRP A 42 8.53 -3.25 3.25
N VAL A 43 7.64 -4.06 3.80
CA VAL A 43 7.88 -4.91 4.99
C VAL A 43 9.03 -5.87 4.75
N VAL A 44 9.07 -6.53 3.58
CA VAL A 44 10.18 -7.43 3.22
C VAL A 44 11.51 -6.67 3.10
N LEU A 45 11.49 -5.49 2.49
CA LEU A 45 12.68 -4.63 2.39
C LEU A 45 13.21 -4.23 3.78
N LEU A 46 12.33 -3.74 4.65
CA LEU A 46 12.70 -3.40 6.03
C LEU A 46 13.25 -4.61 6.80
N SER A 47 12.67 -5.79 6.60
CA SER A 47 13.16 -7.02 7.22
C SER A 47 14.56 -7.37 6.77
N ILE A 48 14.85 -7.24 5.47
CA ILE A 48 16.18 -7.48 4.92
C ILE A 48 17.19 -6.48 5.50
N VAL A 49 16.86 -5.19 5.52
CA VAL A 49 17.72 -4.15 6.10
C VAL A 49 17.96 -4.42 7.59
N ASN A 50 16.90 -4.81 8.32
CA ASN A 50 17.00 -5.12 9.74
C ASN A 50 17.96 -6.30 10.01
N LEU A 51 17.97 -7.31 9.14
CA LEU A 51 18.85 -8.46 9.26
C LEU A 51 20.32 -8.16 8.87
N VAL A 52 20.53 -7.27 7.90
CA VAL A 52 21.86 -7.00 7.35
C VAL A 52 22.59 -5.92 8.12
N GLU A 53 21.92 -4.85 8.49
CA GLU A 53 22.56 -3.65 9.05
C GLU A 53 21.91 -3.17 10.35
N GLY A 54 20.64 -3.50 10.55
CA GLY A 54 19.79 -2.94 11.60
C GLY A 54 18.95 -1.77 11.06
N ALA A 55 17.62 -1.91 11.15
CA ALA A 55 16.71 -0.92 10.57
C ALA A 55 16.56 0.34 11.43
N TYR A 56 16.90 0.31 12.71
CA TYR A 56 16.79 1.46 13.59
C TYR A 56 17.98 2.42 13.45
N SER A 57 19.19 1.89 13.55
CA SER A 57 20.44 2.62 13.34
C SER A 57 21.58 1.62 13.10
N PRO A 58 22.77 2.05 12.67
CA PRO A 58 23.89 1.16 12.46
C PRO A 58 24.20 0.32 13.71
N GLY A 59 24.15 -1.00 13.58
CA GLY A 59 24.38 -1.92 14.67
C GLY A 59 23.20 -2.11 15.66
N TYR A 60 22.01 -1.60 15.33
CA TYR A 60 20.80 -1.79 16.15
C TYR A 60 19.63 -2.30 15.31
N LYS A 61 19.17 -3.48 15.65
CA LYS A 61 17.97 -4.09 15.08
C LYS A 61 16.70 -3.53 15.73
N VAL A 62 15.64 -3.48 14.94
CA VAL A 62 14.28 -3.38 15.48
C VAL A 62 13.82 -4.77 15.92
N SER A 63 13.39 -4.90 17.16
CA SER A 63 12.56 -6.02 17.57
C SER A 63 11.12 -5.72 17.17
N TRP A 64 10.60 -6.45 16.20
CA TRP A 64 9.26 -6.21 15.65
C TRP A 64 8.17 -6.43 16.70
N PHE A 65 8.33 -7.44 17.55
CA PHE A 65 7.40 -7.67 18.64
C PHE A 65 7.51 -6.58 19.71
N GLY A 66 8.72 -6.15 20.06
CA GLY A 66 8.93 -5.02 20.97
C GLY A 66 8.35 -3.72 20.44
N PHE A 67 8.53 -3.44 19.14
CA PHE A 67 7.97 -2.26 18.48
C PHE A 67 6.43 -2.25 18.49
N LEU A 68 5.80 -3.41 18.41
CA LEU A 68 4.35 -3.58 18.53
C LEU A 68 3.85 -3.63 19.98
N GLY A 69 4.73 -3.48 20.98
CA GLY A 69 4.38 -3.55 22.40
C GLY A 69 4.18 -4.99 22.93
N LEU A 70 4.64 -6.00 22.18
CA LEU A 70 4.54 -7.41 22.53
C LEU A 70 5.84 -7.98 23.13
N GLY A 71 6.87 -7.14 23.34
CA GLY A 71 8.16 -7.52 23.89
C GLY A 71 8.69 -6.50 24.90
N GLU A 72 9.81 -6.84 25.55
CA GLU A 72 10.43 -6.00 26.59
C GLU A 72 11.21 -4.83 25.99
N GLU A 73 11.87 -5.02 24.83
CA GLU A 73 12.71 -4.02 24.17
C GLU A 73 12.31 -3.85 22.71
N SER A 74 12.19 -2.60 22.27
CA SER A 74 11.88 -2.27 20.87
C SER A 74 13.13 -2.27 19.97
N PHE A 75 14.30 -2.03 20.55
CA PHE A 75 15.57 -1.93 19.82
C PHE A 75 16.65 -2.73 20.53
N THR A 76 17.35 -3.57 19.79
CA THR A 76 18.40 -4.44 20.35
C THR A 76 19.70 -4.27 19.55
N ALA A 77 20.83 -4.54 20.20
CA ALA A 77 22.12 -4.58 19.49
C ALA A 77 22.08 -5.63 18.38
N HIS A 78 22.62 -5.28 17.23
CA HIS A 78 22.62 -6.17 16.06
C HIS A 78 23.63 -7.30 16.25
N ASP A 79 23.13 -8.52 16.28
CA ASP A 79 23.93 -9.73 16.48
C ASP A 79 23.94 -10.68 15.26
N TYR A 80 23.41 -10.24 14.11
CA TYR A 80 23.27 -11.02 12.87
C TYR A 80 22.47 -12.34 13.03
N LYS A 81 21.77 -12.51 14.15
CA LYS A 81 20.93 -13.69 14.36
C LYS A 81 19.52 -13.44 13.85
N PHE A 82 19.01 -14.44 13.16
CA PHE A 82 17.61 -14.48 12.77
C PHE A 82 16.76 -14.85 13.99
N THR A 83 15.80 -14.03 14.32
CA THR A 83 14.89 -14.21 15.44
C THR A 83 13.48 -14.58 14.98
N LEU A 84 12.64 -15.07 15.88
CA LEU A 84 11.29 -15.48 15.55
C LEU A 84 10.42 -14.32 15.02
N ASP A 85 10.61 -13.13 15.57
CA ASP A 85 9.92 -11.91 15.14
C ASP A 85 10.34 -11.47 13.73
N ASP A 86 11.61 -11.64 13.32
CA ASP A 86 12.06 -11.44 11.95
C ASP A 86 11.28 -12.36 11.00
N GLY A 87 11.16 -13.65 11.37
CA GLY A 87 10.40 -14.63 10.59
C GLY A 87 8.92 -14.27 10.47
N PHE A 88 8.32 -13.84 11.56
CA PHE A 88 6.93 -13.39 11.58
C PHE A 88 6.72 -12.18 10.67
N PHE A 89 7.60 -11.18 10.77
CA PHE A 89 7.48 -9.95 10.01
C PHE A 89 7.70 -10.17 8.50
N ILE A 90 8.68 -10.99 8.12
CA ILE A 90 8.88 -11.41 6.72
C ILE A 90 7.65 -12.15 6.20
N SER A 91 7.10 -13.08 6.98
CA SER A 91 5.91 -13.84 6.60
C SER A 91 4.71 -12.93 6.39
N LEU A 92 4.54 -11.92 7.22
CA LEU A 92 3.50 -10.90 7.07
C LEU A 92 3.67 -10.12 5.75
N GLY A 93 4.90 -9.70 5.45
CA GLY A 93 5.21 -9.04 4.18
C GLY A 93 4.89 -9.90 2.95
N LEU A 94 5.26 -11.18 2.99
CA LEU A 94 4.95 -12.12 1.92
C LEU A 94 3.44 -12.37 1.78
N LEU A 95 2.70 -12.43 2.88
CA LEU A 95 1.24 -12.53 2.85
C LEU A 95 0.60 -11.32 2.19
N PHE A 96 1.08 -10.12 2.46
CA PHE A 96 0.61 -8.91 1.81
C PHE A 96 0.94 -8.89 0.30
N ILE A 97 2.12 -9.35 -0.10
CA ILE A 97 2.50 -9.46 -1.53
C ILE A 97 1.56 -10.43 -2.24
N VAL A 98 1.39 -11.63 -1.70
CA VAL A 98 0.53 -12.67 -2.29
C VAL A 98 -0.94 -12.24 -2.28
N GLY A 99 -1.39 -11.63 -1.19
CA GLY A 99 -2.75 -11.10 -1.07
C GLY A 99 -3.03 -9.98 -2.06
N GLY A 100 -2.08 -9.05 -2.21
CA GLY A 100 -2.13 -7.96 -3.18
C GLY A 100 -2.19 -8.48 -4.63
N ASP A 101 -1.29 -9.38 -5.01
CA ASP A 101 -1.26 -10.00 -6.34
C ASP A 101 -2.58 -10.71 -6.68
N ARG A 102 -3.06 -11.56 -5.77
CA ARG A 102 -4.34 -12.26 -5.94
C ARG A 102 -5.52 -11.30 -6.00
N GLY A 103 -5.50 -10.26 -5.18
CA GLY A 103 -6.53 -9.25 -5.15
C GLY A 103 -6.60 -8.46 -6.46
N MET A 104 -5.45 -8.08 -7.05
CA MET A 104 -5.39 -7.41 -8.35
C MET A 104 -5.94 -8.28 -9.47
N LYS A 105 -5.55 -9.55 -9.53
CA LYS A 105 -6.06 -10.52 -10.51
C LYS A 105 -7.58 -10.76 -10.41
N LYS A 106 -8.13 -10.71 -9.18
CA LYS A 106 -9.58 -10.81 -8.97
C LYS A 106 -10.33 -9.53 -9.29
N ALA A 107 -9.74 -8.37 -9.01
CA ALA A 107 -10.36 -7.07 -9.29
C ALA A 107 -10.45 -6.79 -10.80
N SER A 108 -9.46 -7.23 -11.56
CA SER A 108 -9.40 -7.08 -13.02
C SER A 108 -8.93 -8.39 -13.64
N PRO A 109 -9.85 -9.21 -14.21
CA PRO A 109 -9.51 -10.50 -14.79
C PRO A 109 -8.45 -10.44 -15.90
N ASP A 110 -8.37 -9.32 -16.60
CA ASP A 110 -7.36 -9.04 -17.63
C ASP A 110 -6.01 -8.58 -17.05
N SER A 111 -5.94 -8.41 -15.73
CA SER A 111 -4.72 -8.00 -15.04
C SER A 111 -3.77 -9.19 -14.88
N GLU A 112 -2.55 -9.03 -15.35
CA GLU A 112 -1.47 -10.00 -15.13
C GLU A 112 -0.92 -9.94 -13.67
N GLY A 113 -1.54 -9.16 -12.79
CA GLY A 113 -1.22 -9.08 -11.36
C GLY A 113 -0.03 -8.17 -11.04
N ALA A 114 0.68 -8.51 -9.96
CA ALA A 114 1.76 -7.68 -9.40
C ALA A 114 2.91 -7.45 -10.38
N LEU A 115 3.30 -8.47 -11.15
CA LEU A 115 4.41 -8.35 -12.08
C LEU A 115 4.11 -7.34 -13.19
N ALA A 116 2.92 -7.44 -13.81
CA ALA A 116 2.51 -6.48 -14.84
C ALA A 116 2.35 -5.07 -14.29
N PHE A 117 1.84 -4.93 -13.06
CA PHE A 117 1.76 -3.65 -12.40
C PHE A 117 3.15 -3.01 -12.25
N ILE A 118 4.14 -3.74 -11.71
CA ILE A 118 5.50 -3.22 -11.50
C ILE A 118 6.18 -2.92 -12.84
N THR A 119 6.09 -3.81 -13.82
CA THR A 119 6.71 -3.60 -15.14
C THR A 119 6.00 -2.55 -15.97
N GLY A 120 4.71 -2.32 -15.73
CA GLY A 120 3.90 -1.29 -16.37
C GLY A 120 4.08 0.12 -15.79
N LEU A 121 4.66 0.26 -14.60
CA LEU A 121 4.89 1.57 -13.97
C LEU A 121 5.61 2.58 -14.88
N PRO A 122 6.70 2.22 -15.62
CA PRO A 122 7.39 3.15 -16.49
C PRO A 122 6.56 3.64 -17.68
N SER A 123 5.59 2.87 -18.14
CA SER A 123 4.70 3.20 -19.26
C SER A 123 3.32 3.72 -18.81
N SER A 124 3.10 3.87 -17.51
CA SER A 124 1.84 4.35 -16.95
C SER A 124 1.62 5.85 -17.18
N ASN A 125 0.38 6.28 -17.10
CA ASN A 125 0.03 7.71 -17.12
C ASN A 125 0.79 8.49 -16.03
N PHE A 126 1.06 7.86 -14.90
CA PHE A 126 1.86 8.46 -13.82
C PHE A 126 3.26 8.86 -14.31
N ALA A 127 3.97 7.97 -15.02
CA ALA A 127 5.29 8.28 -15.57
C ALA A 127 5.23 9.33 -16.67
N SER A 128 4.19 9.31 -17.51
CA SER A 128 3.99 10.33 -18.53
C SER A 128 3.69 11.70 -17.93
N ASN A 129 2.94 11.75 -16.83
CA ASN A 129 2.58 12.98 -16.12
C ASN A 129 3.77 13.67 -15.45
N LEU A 130 4.87 12.95 -15.16
CA LEU A 130 6.11 13.57 -14.65
C LEU A 130 6.70 14.58 -15.64
N VAL A 131 6.50 14.37 -16.95
CA VAL A 131 7.14 15.18 -18.00
C VAL A 131 6.13 15.91 -18.86
N LYS A 132 4.96 15.32 -19.14
CA LYS A 132 3.98 15.80 -20.10
C LYS A 132 2.53 15.69 -19.59
N GLY A 133 2.30 16.04 -18.31
CA GLY A 133 0.94 16.09 -17.78
C GLY A 133 0.09 17.12 -18.51
N GLU A 134 -1.17 16.79 -18.74
CA GLU A 134 -2.13 17.71 -19.42
C GLU A 134 -2.42 18.94 -18.56
N LYS A 135 -2.44 18.77 -17.25
CA LYS A 135 -2.62 19.85 -16.27
C LYS A 135 -1.38 19.99 -15.39
N ILE A 136 -1.11 21.20 -14.92
CA ILE A 136 -0.03 21.47 -13.96
C ILE A 136 -0.23 20.67 -12.67
N THR A 137 -1.48 20.45 -12.26
CA THR A 137 -1.83 19.63 -11.08
C THR A 137 -1.35 18.19 -11.21
N ASP A 138 -1.41 17.58 -12.41
CA ASP A 138 -0.96 16.22 -12.66
C ASP A 138 0.55 16.10 -12.52
N ILE A 139 1.26 17.11 -13.03
CA ILE A 139 2.72 17.19 -12.91
C ILE A 139 3.11 17.34 -11.44
N ILE A 140 2.50 18.27 -10.70
CA ILE A 140 2.78 18.49 -9.27
C ILE A 140 2.45 17.25 -8.46
N SER A 141 1.30 16.61 -8.69
CA SER A 141 0.87 15.36 -8.08
C SER A 141 1.94 14.27 -8.22
N SER A 142 2.34 14.00 -9.44
CA SER A 142 3.32 12.96 -9.75
C SER A 142 4.70 13.26 -9.11
N TRP A 143 5.15 14.51 -9.17
CA TRP A 143 6.40 14.91 -8.54
C TRP A 143 6.37 14.83 -7.02
N LEU A 144 5.27 15.18 -6.36
CA LEU A 144 5.15 15.04 -4.90
C LEU A 144 5.30 13.59 -4.45
N VAL A 145 4.69 12.65 -5.18
CA VAL A 145 4.83 11.22 -4.87
C VAL A 145 6.29 10.77 -5.04
N VAL A 146 6.91 11.12 -6.17
CA VAL A 146 8.30 10.73 -6.45
C VAL A 146 9.26 11.34 -5.44
N ILE A 147 9.15 12.65 -5.18
CA ILE A 147 10.04 13.34 -4.23
C ILE A 147 9.84 12.78 -2.81
N GLY A 148 8.61 12.48 -2.41
CA GLY A 148 8.34 11.87 -1.11
C GLY A 148 9.03 10.51 -0.94
N ILE A 149 8.95 9.64 -1.94
CA ILE A 149 9.62 8.34 -1.93
C ILE A 149 11.14 8.50 -1.97
N LEU A 150 11.65 9.36 -2.85
CA LEU A 150 13.09 9.62 -2.95
C LEU A 150 13.65 10.24 -1.66
N PHE A 151 12.93 11.18 -1.05
CA PHE A 151 13.32 11.76 0.23
C PHE A 151 13.50 10.67 1.29
N TYR A 152 12.53 9.76 1.41
CA TYR A 152 12.65 8.66 2.34
C TYR A 152 13.88 7.79 2.07
N LEU A 153 14.05 7.33 0.82
CA LEU A 153 15.16 6.45 0.47
C LEU A 153 16.53 7.11 0.69
N VAL A 154 16.69 8.35 0.21
CA VAL A 154 17.93 9.09 0.35
C VAL A 154 18.25 9.37 1.81
N TRP A 155 17.25 9.80 2.59
CA TRP A 155 17.44 10.05 4.02
C TRP A 155 17.83 8.77 4.76
N SER A 156 17.10 7.69 4.54
CA SER A 156 17.37 6.41 5.21
C SER A 156 18.76 5.87 4.89
N MET A 157 19.20 5.97 3.63
CA MET A 157 20.54 5.56 3.22
C MET A 157 21.63 6.46 3.79
N GLN A 158 21.43 7.78 3.86
CA GLN A 158 22.43 8.71 4.38
C GLN A 158 22.59 8.65 5.89
N ASN A 159 21.50 8.41 6.61
CA ASN A 159 21.50 8.40 8.06
C ASN A 159 21.48 6.97 8.66
N ASN A 160 21.46 5.95 7.79
CA ASN A 160 21.37 4.54 8.18
C ASN A 160 20.25 4.28 9.20
N THR A 161 19.11 4.94 9.00
CA THR A 161 17.89 4.76 9.82
C THR A 161 16.69 4.61 8.91
N TRP A 162 16.01 3.48 9.03
CA TRP A 162 14.90 3.11 8.15
C TRP A 162 13.54 3.17 8.86
N VAL A 163 13.57 3.34 10.18
CA VAL A 163 12.39 3.42 11.03
C VAL A 163 12.42 4.74 11.79
N ASP A 164 12.34 5.85 11.07
CA ASP A 164 12.28 7.20 11.63
C ASP A 164 10.86 7.77 11.49
N PRO A 165 10.15 8.04 12.61
CA PRO A 165 8.79 8.56 12.58
C PRO A 165 8.68 9.93 11.90
N GLY A 166 9.70 10.78 12.03
CA GLY A 166 9.72 12.11 11.42
C GLY A 166 9.80 12.02 9.90
N VAL A 167 10.69 11.14 9.40
CA VAL A 167 10.84 10.89 7.97
C VAL A 167 9.58 10.25 7.39
N TYR A 168 8.97 9.31 8.10
CA TYR A 168 7.69 8.74 7.70
C TYR A 168 6.59 9.79 7.60
N ALA A 169 6.48 10.68 8.59
CA ALA A 169 5.47 11.73 8.59
C ALA A 169 5.59 12.64 7.36
N VAL A 170 6.79 13.06 7.02
CA VAL A 170 7.05 13.89 5.82
C VAL A 170 6.74 13.11 4.55
N THR A 171 7.25 11.90 4.43
CA THR A 171 7.06 11.05 3.24
C THR A 171 5.58 10.76 2.99
N ILE A 172 4.87 10.30 4.03
CA ILE A 172 3.44 9.96 3.93
C ILE A 172 2.63 11.21 3.58
N SER A 173 2.95 12.36 4.17
CA SER A 173 2.26 13.61 3.86
C SER A 173 2.45 14.01 2.39
N MET A 174 3.67 13.94 1.86
CA MET A 174 3.95 14.26 0.47
C MET A 174 3.25 13.30 -0.50
N VAL A 175 3.34 12.01 -0.23
CA VAL A 175 2.71 10.98 -1.07
C VAL A 175 1.18 11.10 -1.02
N ALA A 176 0.59 11.24 0.17
CA ALA A 176 -0.86 11.35 0.32
C ALA A 176 -1.40 12.62 -0.36
N PHE A 177 -0.70 13.76 -0.19
CA PHE A 177 -1.10 15.01 -0.84
C PHE A 177 -0.95 14.94 -2.37
N GLY A 178 0.12 14.31 -2.85
CA GLY A 178 0.32 14.06 -4.27
C GLY A 178 -0.83 13.21 -4.85
N LEU A 179 -1.14 12.07 -4.22
CA LEU A 179 -2.25 11.22 -4.67
C LEU A 179 -3.59 11.94 -4.63
N ALA A 180 -3.88 12.73 -3.58
CA ALA A 180 -5.12 13.50 -3.47
C ALA A 180 -5.27 14.54 -4.59
N LEU A 181 -4.18 15.22 -4.96
CA LEU A 181 -4.17 16.16 -6.09
C LEU A 181 -4.46 15.45 -7.41
N GLY A 182 -3.84 14.28 -7.66
CA GLY A 182 -4.08 13.51 -8.87
C GLY A 182 -5.53 13.05 -8.99
N MET A 183 -6.10 12.51 -7.92
CA MET A 183 -7.51 12.08 -7.90
C MET A 183 -8.49 13.23 -8.15
N ASN A 184 -8.19 14.44 -7.70
CA ASN A 184 -9.05 15.60 -7.93
C ASN A 184 -8.98 16.07 -9.39
N SER A 185 -7.82 15.99 -10.02
CA SER A 185 -7.63 16.33 -11.42
C SER A 185 -8.44 15.43 -12.36
N ASP A 186 -8.52 14.14 -12.08
CA ASP A 186 -9.28 13.16 -12.86
C ASP A 186 -10.80 13.39 -12.78
N ASN A 187 -11.30 13.93 -11.66
CA ASN A 187 -12.74 14.22 -11.47
C ASN A 187 -13.24 15.48 -12.18
N GLU A 188 -12.35 16.33 -12.69
CA GLU A 188 -12.67 17.56 -13.41
C GLU A 188 -12.79 17.37 -14.93
N ASN A 189 -12.65 16.15 -15.41
CA ASN A 189 -12.84 15.73 -16.81
C ASN A 189 -14.13 14.95 -16.99
#